data_5c644e946517b9d49b41c67d9fd0d45e
#
_entry.id   5c644e946517b9d49b41c67d9fd0d45e
#
_cell.length_a   1.000
_cell.length_b   1.000
_cell.length_c   1.000
_cell.angle_alpha   90.00
_cell.angle_beta   90.00
_cell.angle_gamma   90.00
#
_symmetry.space_group_name_H-M   'P 1'
#
loop_
_entity.id
_entity.type
_entity.pdbx_description
1 polymer ?
#
loop_
_entity_poly.entity_id
_entity_poly.type
_entity_poly.pdbx_seq_one_letter_code
_entity_poly.pdbx_strand_id
1 'polypeptide(L)'
;MSDVPPTSGGSVPPWDPGSPPRRPSTSPDRRVLGSSKTPAAPGSAGVSSAPNFRHAKSPQRGKAALKVGIGVVVLIAVGFAAVAGYGWYRFNQIHRDSLALAASSGGVQNFLIVGSDSRAVVSKSDADSSAFLNGPGAQETGQRSDTIMVARVDSKNKTVDLVSFPRDLWVPIQPSGTEERINTAFAQGKDSADGAQRLINTIRADFGIDINHYVEINFKSFKGITEAVGGIPLYFENQVRDKNSGFYMLGTGCQTLNGDAALAYARSRHLEYLDPKTKKWIEDQSADLGRISRQTIFMRMMLDRAQAKFGSMDLKAINSLVSSTADNLTFDSKLSISDLVSLGKSFKGFSGNQIATHALPVYIDMTNGGASILRLDTAAGEDVLNIFRGAPAGTVTPGSVVLSVTNATGAKGRAVEVAARLKQLGFTATSGGDISKSQTSTLIKYLPGFEKQADLLRRQLGGTAEIQADKTLKSSAPVVLILGSSFTGVLAEPVPASSTTTTTGASGSSTSSTTGPVTTVKPGEVTELVGVQAGKAPEGVVCK
;
A
#
# COMPACT_ATOMS: atom_id res chain seq x y z
N MET A 1 59.64 4.53 2.89
CA MET A 1 59.94 5.66 2.00
C MET A 1 59.04 5.54 0.81
N SER A 2 57.99 6.30 0.80
CA SER A 2 57.33 7.02 -0.29
C SER A 2 55.96 7.50 0.23
N ASP A 3 55.92 8.79 0.44
CA ASP A 3 54.75 9.56 0.92
C ASP A 3 53.65 9.59 -0.12
N VAL A 4 52.40 9.38 0.31
CA VAL A 4 51.19 9.76 -0.44
C VAL A 4 50.38 10.70 0.46
N PRO A 5 50.03 11.93 0.03
CA PRO A 5 49.30 12.87 0.82
C PRO A 5 47.80 12.51 0.96
N PRO A 6 47.11 12.92 2.02
CA PRO A 6 45.72 12.62 2.23
C PRO A 6 44.84 13.51 1.33
N THR A 7 43.92 12.87 0.61
CA THR A 7 42.85 13.54 -0.13
C THR A 7 41.80 14.08 0.83
N SER A 8 41.59 15.37 0.77
CA SER A 8 40.58 16.11 1.49
C SER A 8 39.16 15.60 1.19
N GLY A 9 38.51 15.03 2.19
CA GLY A 9 37.10 14.71 2.15
C GLY A 9 36.24 15.98 2.11
N GLY A 10 35.63 16.27 0.97
CA GLY A 10 34.61 17.30 0.86
C GLY A 10 33.35 16.88 1.64
N SER A 11 33.14 17.48 2.79
CA SER A 11 31.89 17.38 3.52
C SER A 11 30.80 18.13 2.75
N VAL A 12 29.77 17.41 2.33
CA VAL A 12 28.53 18.00 1.82
C VAL A 12 27.84 18.70 2.99
N PRO A 13 27.50 20.01 2.89
CA PRO A 13 26.84 20.72 3.98
C PRO A 13 25.43 20.16 4.22
N PRO A 14 24.94 20.13 5.46
CA PRO A 14 23.58 19.74 5.77
C PRO A 14 22.60 20.74 5.13
N TRP A 15 21.50 20.24 4.62
CA TRP A 15 20.39 21.02 4.05
C TRP A 15 19.83 21.98 5.11
N ASP A 16 19.84 23.30 4.80
CA ASP A 16 19.30 24.38 5.64
C ASP A 16 17.92 24.81 5.07
N PRO A 17 16.81 24.62 5.82
CA PRO A 17 15.46 25.00 5.40
C PRO A 17 15.15 26.50 5.50
N GLY A 18 16.13 27.36 5.82
CA GLY A 18 15.89 28.75 6.23
C GLY A 18 15.93 29.85 5.16
N SER A 19 16.14 29.56 3.88
CA SER A 19 16.27 30.60 2.86
C SER A 19 15.10 30.62 1.87
N PRO A 20 14.20 31.63 1.91
CA PRO A 20 13.18 31.80 0.90
C PRO A 20 13.77 32.33 -0.42
N PRO A 21 13.25 31.95 -1.60
CA PRO A 21 13.72 32.43 -2.89
C PRO A 21 13.44 33.93 -3.05
N ARG A 22 14.46 34.69 -3.45
CA ARG A 22 14.37 36.13 -3.77
C ARG A 22 13.42 36.34 -4.94
N ARG A 23 12.38 37.13 -4.71
CA ARG A 23 11.52 37.69 -5.77
C ARG A 23 12.25 38.86 -6.48
N PRO A 24 12.15 39.00 -7.79
CA PRO A 24 12.57 40.21 -8.48
C PRO A 24 11.62 41.35 -8.14
N SER A 25 12.18 42.47 -7.73
CA SER A 25 11.47 43.74 -7.50
C SER A 25 11.20 44.43 -8.82
N THR A 26 9.94 44.68 -9.15
CA THR A 26 9.56 45.73 -10.10
C THR A 26 8.61 46.66 -9.36
N SER A 27 9.11 47.85 -9.08
CA SER A 27 8.31 48.99 -8.63
C SER A 27 7.64 49.66 -9.83
N PRO A 28 6.39 50.10 -9.75
CA PRO A 28 5.89 51.13 -10.61
C PRO A 28 5.82 52.47 -9.86
N ASP A 29 6.34 53.46 -10.52
CA ASP A 29 6.31 54.88 -10.17
C ASP A 29 4.89 55.41 -9.93
N ARG A 30 4.81 56.17 -8.86
CA ARG A 30 3.63 56.94 -8.45
C ARG A 30 3.75 58.36 -9.05
N ARG A 31 2.81 58.79 -9.87
CA ARG A 31 2.55 60.23 -10.08
C ARG A 31 1.13 60.58 -9.65
N VAL A 32 1.09 61.41 -8.64
CA VAL A 32 -0.09 62.14 -8.14
C VAL A 32 -0.21 63.46 -8.87
N LEU A 33 -1.44 63.92 -9.13
CA LEU A 33 -1.95 65.29 -9.21
C LEU A 33 -3.28 65.23 -9.98
N GLY A 34 -4.39 65.76 -9.58
CA GLY A 34 -4.78 66.77 -8.63
C GLY A 34 -6.21 67.19 -8.99
N SER A 35 -6.99 67.25 -8.02
CA SER A 35 -8.04 68.18 -7.60
C SER A 35 -8.92 68.91 -8.61
N SER A 36 -10.22 68.72 -8.44
CA SER A 36 -11.28 69.68 -8.17
C SER A 36 -11.99 70.40 -9.34
N LYS A 37 -13.29 70.23 -9.37
CA LYS A 37 -14.37 71.18 -9.12
C LYS A 37 -15.58 71.02 -10.06
N THR A 38 -16.71 70.66 -9.48
CA THR A 38 -18.05 71.02 -9.94
C THR A 38 -18.27 72.52 -9.70
N PRO A 39 -19.09 73.26 -10.47
CA PRO A 39 -20.52 73.21 -10.21
C PRO A 39 -21.47 73.65 -11.41
N ALA A 40 -22.74 73.32 -11.20
CA ALA A 40 -24.00 74.02 -11.51
C ALA A 40 -24.47 74.25 -12.97
N ALA A 41 -25.69 73.77 -13.21
CA ALA A 41 -26.67 74.21 -14.16
C ALA A 41 -27.14 75.69 -13.85
N PRO A 42 -27.91 76.42 -14.66
CA PRO A 42 -29.10 76.05 -15.44
C PRO A 42 -29.32 76.82 -16.72
N GLY A 43 -30.40 76.55 -17.49
CA GLY A 43 -30.95 77.50 -18.41
C GLY A 43 -31.58 76.94 -19.68
N SER A 44 -32.81 77.11 -19.76
CA SER A 44 -33.87 76.80 -20.69
C SER A 44 -33.75 77.36 -22.12
N ALA A 45 -34.54 76.71 -22.99
CA ALA A 45 -35.28 77.24 -24.17
C ALA A 45 -34.62 77.16 -25.53
N GLY A 46 -35.31 76.59 -26.49
CA GLY A 46 -35.15 76.79 -27.90
C GLY A 46 -35.68 75.66 -28.79
N VAL A 47 -36.90 75.87 -29.24
CA VAL A 47 -37.65 75.12 -30.25
C VAL A 47 -36.93 75.12 -31.61
N SER A 48 -37.06 74.01 -32.36
CA SER A 48 -37.35 73.96 -33.80
C SER A 48 -36.48 72.96 -34.61
N SER A 49 -37.23 72.26 -35.45
CA SER A 49 -36.93 71.62 -36.72
C SER A 49 -36.17 70.30 -36.73
N ALA A 50 -36.94 69.31 -37.09
CA ALA A 50 -36.47 67.99 -37.52
C ALA A 50 -35.68 68.02 -38.83
N PRO A 51 -34.65 67.27 -39.02
CA PRO A 51 -34.26 66.79 -40.30
C PRO A 51 -34.22 65.30 -40.43
N ASN A 52 -34.75 64.86 -41.54
CA ASN A 52 -34.65 63.57 -42.21
C ASN A 52 -33.69 62.50 -41.67
N PHE A 53 -34.31 61.43 -41.22
CA PHE A 53 -33.60 60.13 -40.98
C PHE A 53 -33.14 59.54 -42.31
N ARG A 54 -31.85 59.69 -42.64
CA ARG A 54 -31.17 58.78 -43.55
C ARG A 54 -30.90 57.45 -42.82
N HIS A 55 -31.45 56.36 -43.34
CA HIS A 55 -31.13 55.00 -42.86
C HIS A 55 -29.61 54.80 -42.94
N ALA A 56 -28.94 54.87 -41.80
CA ALA A 56 -27.58 54.37 -41.64
C ALA A 56 -27.62 52.83 -41.71
N LYS A 57 -26.90 52.28 -42.68
CA LYS A 57 -26.64 50.81 -42.76
C LYS A 57 -25.99 50.38 -41.47
N SER A 58 -26.63 49.42 -40.76
CA SER A 58 -26.07 48.81 -39.59
C SER A 58 -24.70 48.18 -39.93
N PRO A 59 -23.64 48.40 -39.13
CA PRO A 59 -22.36 47.75 -39.37
C PRO A 59 -22.46 46.26 -39.18
N GLN A 60 -22.03 45.48 -40.17
CA GLN A 60 -21.93 44.02 -40.14
C GLN A 60 -20.83 43.54 -39.12
N ARG A 61 -20.89 44.01 -37.87
CA ARG A 61 -19.94 43.63 -36.82
C ARG A 61 -20.23 42.27 -36.18
N GLY A 62 -21.44 41.73 -36.33
CA GLY A 62 -21.81 40.44 -35.70
C GLY A 62 -21.15 39.22 -36.30
N LYS A 63 -20.93 39.20 -37.63
CA LYS A 63 -20.35 38.01 -38.29
C LYS A 63 -18.83 37.87 -38.08
N ALA A 64 -18.10 38.96 -37.87
CA ALA A 64 -16.67 38.92 -37.57
C ALA A 64 -16.43 38.49 -36.10
N ALA A 65 -17.19 39.01 -35.14
CA ALA A 65 -17.10 38.62 -33.74
C ALA A 65 -17.47 37.13 -33.52
N LEU A 66 -18.46 36.62 -34.25
CA LEU A 66 -18.83 35.19 -34.19
C LEU A 66 -17.71 34.30 -34.76
N LYS A 67 -17.07 34.70 -35.85
CA LYS A 67 -15.93 33.96 -36.44
C LYS A 67 -14.71 33.95 -35.53
N VAL A 68 -14.40 35.07 -34.86
CA VAL A 68 -13.33 35.15 -33.87
C VAL A 68 -13.66 34.28 -32.63
N GLY A 69 -14.91 34.32 -32.14
CA GLY A 69 -15.36 33.47 -31.03
C GLY A 69 -15.26 31.99 -31.35
N ILE A 70 -15.68 31.53 -32.53
CA ILE A 70 -15.54 30.15 -32.99
C ILE A 70 -14.04 29.79 -33.11
N GLY A 71 -13.20 30.67 -33.66
CA GLY A 71 -11.75 30.44 -33.76
C GLY A 71 -11.08 30.22 -32.39
N VAL A 72 -11.46 31.01 -31.39
CA VAL A 72 -10.96 30.87 -30.01
C VAL A 72 -11.43 29.54 -29.38
N VAL A 73 -12.70 29.16 -29.56
CA VAL A 73 -13.23 27.89 -29.07
C VAL A 73 -12.52 26.70 -29.74
N VAL A 74 -12.28 26.77 -31.05
CA VAL A 74 -11.52 25.73 -31.78
C VAL A 74 -10.08 25.66 -31.30
N LEU A 75 -9.40 26.78 -31.06
CA LEU A 75 -8.04 26.78 -30.50
C LEU A 75 -7.98 26.18 -29.09
N ILE A 76 -8.96 26.50 -28.25
CA ILE A 76 -9.07 25.89 -26.91
C ILE A 76 -9.32 24.40 -27.04
N ALA A 77 -10.23 23.97 -27.93
CA ALA A 77 -10.52 22.55 -28.16
C ALA A 77 -9.30 21.76 -28.69
N VAL A 78 -8.56 22.35 -29.64
CA VAL A 78 -7.31 21.79 -30.19
C VAL A 78 -6.23 21.74 -29.11
N GLY A 79 -6.08 22.79 -28.29
CA GLY A 79 -5.16 22.81 -27.16
C GLY A 79 -5.50 21.71 -26.12
N PHE A 80 -6.79 21.55 -25.81
CA PHE A 80 -7.27 20.49 -24.91
C PHE A 80 -7.01 19.11 -25.51
N ALA A 81 -7.32 18.91 -26.79
CA ALA A 81 -7.07 17.65 -27.49
C ALA A 81 -5.57 17.29 -27.55
N ALA A 82 -4.71 18.31 -27.76
CA ALA A 82 -3.27 18.12 -27.76
C ALA A 82 -2.73 17.71 -26.39
N VAL A 83 -3.20 18.35 -25.31
CA VAL A 83 -2.80 17.99 -23.93
C VAL A 83 -3.32 16.60 -23.56
N ALA A 84 -4.57 16.29 -23.89
CA ALA A 84 -5.14 14.97 -23.64
C ALA A 84 -4.44 13.88 -24.48
N GLY A 85 -4.15 14.17 -25.76
CA GLY A 85 -3.42 13.28 -26.66
C GLY A 85 -1.98 13.04 -26.21
N TYR A 86 -1.28 14.09 -25.73
CA TYR A 86 0.04 13.93 -25.16
C TYR A 86 0.03 13.10 -23.87
N GLY A 87 -0.91 13.33 -22.96
CA GLY A 87 -1.08 12.54 -21.76
C GLY A 87 -1.36 11.07 -22.08
N TRP A 88 -2.23 10.80 -23.06
CA TRP A 88 -2.49 9.44 -23.55
C TRP A 88 -1.25 8.80 -24.19
N TYR A 89 -0.51 9.55 -25.00
CA TYR A 89 0.74 9.07 -25.60
C TYR A 89 1.77 8.68 -24.52
N ARG A 90 1.99 9.55 -23.52
CA ARG A 90 2.93 9.28 -22.41
C ARG A 90 2.45 8.10 -21.54
N PHE A 91 1.15 7.99 -21.29
CA PHE A 91 0.59 6.85 -20.55
C PHE A 91 0.83 5.52 -21.28
N ASN A 92 0.78 5.50 -22.61
CA ASN A 92 1.09 4.32 -23.39
C ASN A 92 2.59 3.97 -23.43
N GLN A 93 3.46 4.86 -22.95
CA GLN A 93 4.89 4.56 -22.77
C GLN A 93 5.21 3.89 -21.44
N ILE A 94 4.25 3.87 -20.49
CA ILE A 94 4.41 3.13 -19.23
C ILE A 94 4.61 1.66 -19.55
N HIS A 95 5.63 1.05 -18.94
CA HIS A 95 5.90 -0.38 -19.12
C HIS A 95 4.71 -1.23 -18.67
N ARG A 96 4.41 -2.29 -19.41
CA ARG A 96 3.23 -3.13 -19.19
C ARG A 96 3.60 -4.59 -19.12
N ASP A 97 3.32 -5.21 -17.98
CA ASP A 97 3.50 -6.65 -17.78
C ASP A 97 2.21 -7.43 -18.09
N SER A 98 2.36 -8.50 -18.86
CA SER A 98 1.25 -9.41 -19.13
C SER A 98 1.20 -10.47 -18.02
N LEU A 99 0.31 -10.23 -17.04
CA LEU A 99 0.19 -11.06 -15.84
C LEU A 99 -1.14 -11.82 -15.82
N ALA A 100 -1.13 -13.03 -15.25
CA ALA A 100 -2.33 -13.84 -15.00
C ALA A 100 -3.04 -13.33 -13.74
N LEU A 101 -3.88 -12.32 -13.92
CA LEU A 101 -4.63 -11.64 -12.87
C LEU A 101 -6.07 -12.13 -12.80
N ALA A 102 -6.66 -12.08 -11.61
CA ALA A 102 -8.07 -12.38 -11.41
C ALA A 102 -8.96 -11.33 -12.12
N ALA A 103 -10.14 -11.77 -12.55
CA ALA A 103 -11.13 -10.84 -13.06
C ALA A 103 -11.69 -9.96 -11.93
N SER A 104 -11.88 -8.67 -12.20
CA SER A 104 -12.57 -7.78 -11.28
C SER A 104 -14.07 -8.04 -11.33
N SER A 105 -14.74 -8.05 -10.18
CA SER A 105 -16.18 -8.22 -10.08
C SER A 105 -16.79 -7.14 -9.20
N GLY A 106 -17.92 -6.61 -9.66
CA GLY A 106 -18.79 -5.79 -8.81
C GLY A 106 -18.28 -4.40 -8.41
N GLY A 107 -17.18 -3.90 -8.98
CA GLY A 107 -16.60 -2.60 -8.64
C GLY A 107 -15.61 -2.64 -7.48
N VAL A 108 -15.28 -3.84 -7.00
CA VAL A 108 -14.25 -4.09 -5.99
C VAL A 108 -13.01 -4.69 -6.68
N GLN A 109 -11.83 -4.14 -6.36
CA GLN A 109 -10.56 -4.53 -6.98
C GLN A 109 -9.44 -4.53 -5.95
N ASN A 110 -8.57 -5.55 -6.01
CA ASN A 110 -7.34 -5.62 -5.24
C ASN A 110 -6.15 -5.24 -6.14
N PHE A 111 -5.44 -4.20 -5.74
CA PHE A 111 -4.21 -3.73 -6.39
C PHE A 111 -3.02 -4.24 -5.59
N LEU A 112 -2.14 -5.01 -6.19
CA LEU A 112 -0.83 -5.33 -5.61
C LEU A 112 0.13 -4.21 -5.96
N ILE A 113 0.64 -3.52 -4.94
CA ILE A 113 1.61 -2.43 -5.05
C ILE A 113 2.96 -2.96 -4.56
N VAL A 114 3.94 -2.96 -5.45
CA VAL A 114 5.30 -3.43 -5.15
C VAL A 114 6.28 -2.28 -5.26
N GLY A 115 7.02 -2.04 -4.20
CA GLY A 115 8.18 -1.15 -4.21
C GLY A 115 9.43 -1.95 -4.60
N SER A 116 9.94 -1.71 -5.80
CA SER A 116 11.10 -2.42 -6.33
C SER A 116 12.40 -1.64 -6.07
N ASP A 117 13.41 -2.32 -5.51
CA ASP A 117 14.79 -1.83 -5.39
C ASP A 117 15.56 -2.11 -6.69
N SER A 118 14.96 -1.81 -7.85
CA SER A 118 15.62 -1.98 -9.13
C SER A 118 16.72 -0.94 -9.30
N ARG A 119 17.97 -1.34 -9.05
CA ARG A 119 19.19 -0.51 -9.20
C ARG A 119 19.57 -0.27 -10.65
N ALA A 120 18.95 -0.97 -11.58
CA ALA A 120 19.21 -0.82 -13.02
C ALA A 120 18.95 0.60 -13.54
N VAL A 121 18.21 1.42 -12.80
CA VAL A 121 17.81 2.78 -13.17
C VAL A 121 18.60 3.85 -12.39
N VAL A 122 19.42 3.47 -11.40
CA VAL A 122 20.23 4.43 -10.62
C VAL A 122 21.49 4.78 -11.42
N SER A 123 21.56 6.01 -11.93
CA SER A 123 22.75 6.53 -12.57
C SER A 123 23.82 6.89 -11.54
N LYS A 124 25.10 6.69 -11.87
CA LYS A 124 26.23 7.15 -11.04
C LYS A 124 26.23 8.68 -10.81
N SER A 125 25.49 9.41 -11.63
CA SER A 125 25.30 10.86 -11.54
C SER A 125 24.17 11.28 -10.58
N ASP A 126 23.36 10.32 -10.10
CA ASP A 126 22.30 10.64 -9.15
C ASP A 126 22.91 11.00 -7.79
N ALA A 127 22.39 12.02 -7.11
CA ALA A 127 22.91 12.54 -5.85
C ALA A 127 23.04 11.44 -4.76
N ASP A 128 22.17 10.45 -4.84
CA ASP A 128 22.10 9.32 -3.89
C ASP A 128 22.87 8.08 -4.35
N SER A 129 23.56 8.15 -5.50
CA SER A 129 24.23 6.97 -6.11
C SER A 129 25.19 6.27 -5.14
N SER A 130 25.88 7.03 -4.29
CA SER A 130 26.81 6.48 -3.30
C SER A 130 26.10 5.63 -2.23
N ALA A 131 24.91 6.02 -1.78
CA ALA A 131 24.12 5.26 -0.81
C ALA A 131 23.56 3.96 -1.40
N PHE A 132 23.30 3.94 -2.71
CA PHE A 132 22.76 2.78 -3.42
C PHE A 132 23.83 1.84 -3.99
N LEU A 133 24.95 2.39 -4.45
CA LEU A 133 25.99 1.64 -5.15
C LEU A 133 27.13 1.18 -4.24
N ASN A 134 27.35 1.83 -3.08
CA ASN A 134 28.47 1.57 -2.18
C ASN A 134 28.05 1.09 -0.78
N GLY A 135 26.75 0.97 -0.49
CA GLY A 135 26.25 0.50 0.81
C GLY A 135 26.40 -1.02 1.00
N PRO A 136 26.21 -1.55 2.24
CA PRO A 136 26.14 -2.97 2.50
C PRO A 136 25.07 -3.63 1.59
N GLY A 137 25.46 -4.61 0.79
CA GLY A 137 24.59 -5.25 -0.22
C GLY A 137 24.62 -4.62 -1.61
N ALA A 138 25.51 -3.66 -1.89
CA ALA A 138 25.67 -3.03 -3.20
C ALA A 138 26.03 -4.00 -4.34
N GLN A 139 26.60 -5.16 -4.01
CA GLN A 139 27.00 -6.20 -4.98
C GLN A 139 25.91 -7.25 -5.23
N GLU A 140 24.79 -7.21 -4.54
CA GLU A 140 23.69 -8.15 -4.76
C GLU A 140 22.93 -7.76 -6.03
N THR A 141 23.20 -8.47 -7.11
CA THR A 141 22.46 -8.41 -8.36
C THR A 141 21.14 -9.14 -8.18
N GLY A 142 20.02 -8.41 -8.13
CA GLY A 142 18.68 -8.98 -8.04
C GLY A 142 17.65 -7.88 -7.81
N GLN A 143 16.48 -8.04 -8.40
CA GLN A 143 15.34 -7.20 -8.11
C GLN A 143 14.74 -7.69 -6.78
N ARG A 144 14.67 -6.81 -5.77
CA ARG A 144 14.03 -7.13 -4.49
C ARG A 144 12.82 -6.24 -4.29
N SER A 145 11.74 -6.84 -3.79
CA SER A 145 10.60 -6.08 -3.32
C SER A 145 10.75 -5.81 -1.82
N ASP A 146 11.10 -4.58 -1.47
CA ASP A 146 11.18 -4.17 -0.07
C ASP A 146 9.82 -3.73 0.48
N THR A 147 8.86 -3.43 -0.39
CA THR A 147 7.49 -3.06 -0.04
C THR A 147 6.52 -3.92 -0.83
N ILE A 148 5.65 -4.63 -0.11
CA ILE A 148 4.59 -5.46 -0.68
C ILE A 148 3.28 -5.04 0.01
N MET A 149 2.37 -4.42 -0.73
CA MET A 149 1.09 -3.94 -0.21
C MET A 149 -0.05 -4.40 -1.10
N VAL A 150 -1.19 -4.71 -0.49
CA VAL A 150 -2.44 -4.89 -1.23
C VAL A 150 -3.41 -3.80 -0.82
N ALA A 151 -3.90 -3.07 -1.81
CA ALA A 151 -4.96 -2.08 -1.66
C ALA A 151 -6.25 -2.65 -2.24
N ARG A 152 -7.25 -2.85 -1.39
CA ARG A 152 -8.61 -3.19 -1.80
C ARG A 152 -9.41 -1.93 -1.98
N VAL A 153 -9.89 -1.71 -3.18
CA VAL A 153 -10.62 -0.51 -3.57
C VAL A 153 -12.05 -0.91 -3.92
N ASP A 154 -13.02 -0.37 -3.19
CA ASP A 154 -14.44 -0.50 -3.49
C ASP A 154 -14.98 0.84 -4.01
N SER A 155 -15.17 0.95 -5.31
CA SER A 155 -15.62 2.16 -5.97
C SER A 155 -17.09 2.49 -5.70
N LYS A 156 -17.92 1.50 -5.32
CA LYS A 156 -19.33 1.68 -5.00
C LYS A 156 -19.52 2.25 -3.60
N ASN A 157 -18.85 1.64 -2.62
CA ASN A 157 -18.94 2.04 -1.22
C ASN A 157 -17.93 3.15 -0.87
N LYS A 158 -17.03 3.50 -1.80
CA LYS A 158 -15.96 4.48 -1.62
C LYS A 158 -15.08 4.13 -0.41
N THR A 159 -14.67 2.89 -0.30
CA THR A 159 -13.75 2.44 0.74
C THR A 159 -12.43 2.00 0.12
N VAL A 160 -11.37 2.24 0.85
CA VAL A 160 -10.02 1.76 0.53
C VAL A 160 -9.46 1.11 1.78
N ASP A 161 -9.15 -0.17 1.67
CA ASP A 161 -8.48 -0.95 2.70
C ASP A 161 -7.06 -1.26 2.24
N LEU A 162 -6.08 -1.12 3.12
CA LEU A 162 -4.68 -1.33 2.82
C LEU A 162 -4.07 -2.32 3.81
N VAL A 163 -3.37 -3.34 3.32
CA VAL A 163 -2.56 -4.25 4.11
C VAL A 163 -1.15 -4.32 3.55
N SER A 164 -0.16 -4.31 4.45
CA SER A 164 1.24 -4.50 4.11
C SER A 164 1.69 -5.90 4.52
N PHE A 165 2.38 -6.59 3.62
CA PHE A 165 3.04 -7.86 3.89
C PHE A 165 4.50 -7.58 4.26
N PRO A 166 4.92 -7.91 5.51
CA PRO A 166 6.33 -7.78 5.87
C PRO A 166 7.21 -8.61 4.94
N ARG A 167 8.28 -8.04 4.41
CA ARG A 167 9.16 -8.72 3.45
C ARG A 167 9.81 -10.00 3.98
N ASP A 168 10.01 -10.08 5.32
CA ASP A 168 10.62 -11.21 6.01
C ASP A 168 9.56 -12.26 6.44
N LEU A 169 8.30 -12.14 5.96
CA LEU A 169 7.24 -13.10 6.19
C LEU A 169 7.59 -14.43 5.53
N TRP A 170 7.61 -15.51 6.34
CA TRP A 170 8.03 -16.85 5.91
C TRP A 170 6.86 -17.64 5.36
N VAL A 171 6.90 -17.95 4.08
CA VAL A 171 5.78 -18.56 3.33
C VAL A 171 6.28 -19.52 2.27
N PRO A 172 5.47 -20.49 1.83
CA PRO A 172 5.76 -21.36 0.69
C PRO A 172 5.73 -20.57 -0.63
N ILE A 173 6.88 -20.35 -1.26
CA ILE A 173 7.00 -19.59 -2.51
C ILE A 173 6.51 -20.41 -3.71
N GLN A 174 5.61 -19.85 -4.51
CA GLN A 174 5.11 -20.52 -5.70
C GLN A 174 6.03 -20.31 -6.92
N PRO A 175 6.17 -21.31 -7.84
CA PRO A 175 5.48 -22.61 -7.85
C PRO A 175 6.19 -23.72 -7.07
N SER A 176 7.39 -23.48 -6.50
CA SER A 176 8.19 -24.54 -5.87
C SER A 176 7.58 -25.09 -4.58
N GLY A 177 6.82 -24.28 -3.85
CA GLY A 177 6.32 -24.59 -2.53
C GLY A 177 7.40 -24.60 -1.43
N THR A 178 8.63 -24.15 -1.74
CA THR A 178 9.72 -24.02 -0.77
C THR A 178 9.43 -22.86 0.17
N GLU A 179 9.57 -23.08 1.47
CA GLU A 179 9.40 -22.02 2.47
C GLU A 179 10.59 -21.06 2.45
N GLU A 180 10.32 -19.78 2.16
CA GLU A 180 11.29 -18.69 2.16
C GLU A 180 10.63 -17.37 2.57
N ARG A 181 11.40 -16.28 2.65
CA ARG A 181 10.83 -14.94 2.85
C ARG A 181 10.00 -14.53 1.63
N ILE A 182 8.83 -13.92 1.84
CA ILE A 182 7.91 -13.55 0.75
C ILE A 182 8.55 -12.67 -0.33
N ASN A 183 9.53 -11.81 0.03
CA ASN A 183 10.24 -10.97 -0.94
C ASN A 183 11.11 -11.77 -1.92
N THR A 184 11.48 -13.02 -1.60
CA THR A 184 12.22 -13.88 -2.51
C THR A 184 11.37 -14.35 -3.69
N ALA A 185 10.04 -14.36 -3.56
CA ALA A 185 9.15 -14.66 -4.69
C ALA A 185 9.41 -13.73 -5.86
N PHE A 186 9.55 -12.43 -5.60
CA PHE A 186 9.87 -11.43 -6.62
C PHE A 186 11.32 -11.54 -7.09
N ALA A 187 12.26 -11.76 -6.17
CA ALA A 187 13.69 -11.81 -6.47
C ALA A 187 14.10 -13.03 -7.32
N GLN A 188 13.37 -14.14 -7.22
CA GLN A 188 13.63 -15.38 -7.97
C GLN A 188 13.04 -15.37 -9.39
N GLY A 189 12.37 -14.31 -9.81
CA GLY A 189 11.88 -14.15 -11.18
C GLY A 189 13.03 -14.04 -12.17
N LYS A 190 12.83 -14.57 -13.39
CA LYS A 190 13.77 -14.42 -14.51
C LYS A 190 13.87 -12.96 -14.96
N ASP A 191 12.78 -12.24 -14.81
CA ASP A 191 12.60 -10.81 -15.06
C ASP A 191 11.54 -10.25 -14.10
N SER A 192 11.22 -8.96 -14.21
CA SER A 192 10.24 -8.31 -13.34
C SER A 192 8.85 -8.94 -13.46
N ALA A 193 8.41 -9.28 -14.67
CA ALA A 193 7.10 -9.88 -14.91
C ALA A 193 6.97 -11.27 -14.29
N ASP A 194 8.00 -12.12 -14.41
CA ASP A 194 8.02 -13.45 -13.76
C ASP A 194 8.05 -13.31 -12.24
N GLY A 195 8.86 -12.37 -11.70
CA GLY A 195 8.90 -12.06 -10.27
C GLY A 195 7.54 -11.58 -9.73
N ALA A 196 6.88 -10.68 -10.45
CA ALA A 196 5.53 -10.21 -10.13
C ALA A 196 4.52 -11.35 -10.14
N GLN A 197 4.57 -12.22 -11.16
CA GLN A 197 3.66 -13.37 -11.27
C GLN A 197 3.86 -14.38 -10.14
N ARG A 198 5.12 -14.67 -9.76
CA ARG A 198 5.43 -15.54 -8.61
C ARG A 198 4.88 -14.98 -7.31
N LEU A 199 5.05 -13.68 -7.06
CA LEU A 199 4.52 -13.02 -5.88
C LEU A 199 2.98 -13.05 -5.85
N ILE A 200 2.31 -12.77 -6.99
CA ILE A 200 0.85 -12.87 -7.12
C ILE A 200 0.36 -14.29 -6.82
N ASN A 201 1.03 -15.30 -7.37
CA ASN A 201 0.67 -16.70 -7.15
C ASN A 201 0.88 -17.11 -5.68
N THR A 202 1.95 -16.63 -5.04
CA THR A 202 2.24 -16.85 -3.62
C THR A 202 1.16 -16.22 -2.75
N ILE A 203 0.80 -14.94 -3.00
CA ILE A 203 -0.26 -14.24 -2.25
C ILE A 203 -1.61 -14.96 -2.41
N ARG A 204 -1.93 -15.41 -3.62
CA ARG A 204 -3.17 -16.17 -3.85
C ARG A 204 -3.15 -17.52 -3.14
N ALA A 205 -2.06 -18.28 -3.23
CA ALA A 205 -1.97 -19.63 -2.68
C ALA A 205 -1.99 -19.63 -1.15
N ASP A 206 -1.25 -18.70 -0.51
CA ASP A 206 -1.04 -18.72 0.94
C ASP A 206 -2.09 -17.92 1.71
N PHE A 207 -2.63 -16.85 1.10
CA PHE A 207 -3.57 -15.97 1.78
C PHE A 207 -4.96 -15.96 1.14
N GLY A 208 -5.17 -16.63 0.00
CA GLY A 208 -6.46 -16.68 -0.70
C GLY A 208 -6.90 -15.32 -1.27
N ILE A 209 -5.96 -14.38 -1.47
CA ILE A 209 -6.26 -13.04 -1.96
C ILE A 209 -6.06 -13.01 -3.48
N ASP A 210 -7.13 -12.78 -4.21
CA ASP A 210 -7.09 -12.56 -5.65
C ASP A 210 -6.62 -11.15 -5.98
N ILE A 211 -5.61 -11.03 -6.85
CA ILE A 211 -5.08 -9.76 -7.34
C ILE A 211 -5.67 -9.44 -8.70
N ASN A 212 -6.27 -8.25 -8.84
CA ASN A 212 -6.91 -7.77 -10.07
C ASN A 212 -5.99 -6.86 -10.88
N HIS A 213 -5.14 -6.08 -10.20
CA HIS A 213 -4.19 -5.16 -10.82
C HIS A 213 -2.83 -5.20 -10.14
N TYR A 214 -1.80 -4.86 -10.90
CA TYR A 214 -0.41 -4.79 -10.45
C TYR A 214 0.19 -3.42 -10.75
N VAL A 215 0.87 -2.86 -9.77
CA VAL A 215 1.60 -1.60 -9.87
C VAL A 215 2.99 -1.77 -9.25
N GLU A 216 4.04 -1.57 -10.04
CA GLU A 216 5.41 -1.52 -9.54
C GLU A 216 5.92 -0.08 -9.56
N ILE A 217 6.50 0.34 -8.44
CA ILE A 217 7.03 1.66 -8.20
C ILE A 217 8.51 1.51 -7.87
N ASN A 218 9.40 2.00 -8.74
CA ASN A 218 10.82 2.08 -8.44
C ASN A 218 11.18 3.41 -7.75
N PHE A 219 12.41 3.57 -7.30
CA PHE A 219 12.85 4.76 -6.58
C PHE A 219 12.66 6.06 -7.36
N LYS A 220 12.89 6.04 -8.66
CA LYS A 220 12.78 7.24 -9.50
C LYS A 220 11.33 7.66 -9.69
N SER A 221 10.44 6.69 -9.93
CA SER A 221 8.99 6.96 -10.00
C SER A 221 8.44 7.42 -8.65
N PHE A 222 8.91 6.84 -7.53
CA PHE A 222 8.52 7.28 -6.19
C PHE A 222 8.86 8.76 -5.96
N LYS A 223 10.10 9.18 -6.26
CA LYS A 223 10.50 10.59 -6.19
C LYS A 223 9.65 11.46 -7.11
N GLY A 224 9.48 11.05 -8.37
CA GLY A 224 8.69 11.79 -9.36
C GLY A 224 7.22 11.97 -8.94
N ILE A 225 6.58 10.95 -8.39
CA ILE A 225 5.21 11.03 -7.87
C ILE A 225 5.15 12.03 -6.70
N THR A 226 6.10 11.93 -5.77
CA THR A 226 6.19 12.84 -4.61
C THR A 226 6.32 14.30 -5.04
N GLU A 227 7.20 14.60 -5.99
CA GLU A 227 7.38 15.96 -6.54
C GLU A 227 6.14 16.43 -7.29
N ALA A 228 5.51 15.55 -8.07
CA ALA A 228 4.32 15.89 -8.84
C ALA A 228 3.14 16.31 -7.95
N VAL A 229 3.00 15.72 -6.75
CA VAL A 229 1.96 16.14 -5.79
C VAL A 229 2.39 17.37 -4.96
N GLY A 230 3.62 17.85 -5.11
CA GLY A 230 4.15 19.03 -4.41
C GLY A 230 4.75 18.73 -3.04
N GLY A 231 5.28 17.52 -2.86
CA GLY A 231 5.85 17.03 -1.62
C GLY A 231 4.80 16.50 -0.63
N ILE A 232 5.26 15.80 0.40
CA ILE A 232 4.42 15.16 1.39
C ILE A 232 4.59 15.84 2.75
N PRO A 233 3.55 16.51 3.29
CA PRO A 233 3.60 17.13 4.60
C PRO A 233 3.43 16.08 5.69
N LEU A 234 4.42 15.96 6.56
CA LEU A 234 4.43 15.06 7.71
C LEU A 234 4.72 15.84 9.00
N TYR A 235 4.25 15.32 10.11
CA TYR A 235 4.48 15.93 11.43
C TYR A 235 5.59 15.20 12.18
N PHE A 236 6.54 15.95 12.72
CA PHE A 236 7.63 15.42 13.52
C PHE A 236 7.63 16.09 14.90
N GLU A 237 7.34 15.31 15.93
CA GLU A 237 7.36 15.78 17.31
C GLU A 237 8.80 16.12 17.75
N ASN A 238 9.75 15.28 17.37
CA ASN A 238 11.16 15.41 17.66
C ASN A 238 11.99 15.46 16.39
N GLN A 239 13.22 15.95 16.47
CA GLN A 239 14.21 15.75 15.42
C GLN A 239 14.43 14.26 15.22
N VAL A 240 14.44 13.80 13.98
CA VAL A 240 14.66 12.39 13.63
C VAL A 240 15.71 12.25 12.54
N ARG A 241 16.41 11.12 12.56
CA ARG A 241 17.36 10.77 11.51
C ARG A 241 17.45 9.25 11.35
N ASP A 242 17.91 8.83 10.20
CA ASP A 242 18.40 7.48 9.94
C ASP A 242 19.62 7.57 9.02
N LYS A 243 20.79 7.31 9.57
CA LYS A 243 22.06 7.40 8.83
C LYS A 243 22.15 6.38 7.69
N ASN A 244 21.48 5.22 7.84
CA ASN A 244 21.54 4.13 6.86
C ASN A 244 20.68 4.42 5.64
N SER A 245 19.52 5.09 5.82
CA SER A 245 18.66 5.51 4.72
C SER A 245 18.99 6.89 4.18
N GLY A 246 19.84 7.67 4.88
CA GLY A 246 20.14 9.05 4.56
C GLY A 246 19.02 10.03 4.96
N PHE A 247 18.09 9.62 5.82
CA PHE A 247 17.01 10.47 6.27
C PHE A 247 17.46 11.38 7.44
N TYR A 248 17.29 12.68 7.26
CA TYR A 248 17.56 13.69 8.29
C TYR A 248 16.44 14.70 8.33
N MET A 249 15.70 14.79 9.43
CA MET A 249 14.69 15.78 9.68
C MET A 249 15.00 16.48 11.01
N LEU A 250 15.66 17.62 10.90
CA LEU A 250 16.08 18.44 12.07
C LEU A 250 15.02 19.48 12.45
N GLY A 251 13.99 19.68 11.61
CA GLY A 251 12.83 20.49 11.93
C GLY A 251 11.79 19.68 12.70
N THR A 252 11.04 20.34 13.58
CA THR A 252 9.90 19.78 14.30
C THR A 252 8.60 20.40 13.79
N GLY A 253 7.44 19.82 14.15
CA GLY A 253 6.14 20.23 13.63
C GLY A 253 5.88 19.72 12.23
N CYS A 254 5.04 20.44 11.47
CA CYS A 254 4.75 20.07 10.08
C CYS A 254 5.93 20.40 9.17
N GLN A 255 6.46 19.39 8.50
CA GLN A 255 7.56 19.48 7.52
C GLN A 255 7.13 18.87 6.21
N THR A 256 7.44 19.50 5.07
CA THR A 256 7.14 18.95 3.76
C THR A 256 8.36 18.24 3.19
N LEU A 257 8.24 16.95 2.96
CA LEU A 257 9.28 16.11 2.38
C LEU A 257 9.25 16.22 0.86
N ASN A 258 10.37 16.54 0.24
CA ASN A 258 10.59 16.38 -1.21
C ASN A 258 10.78 14.89 -1.55
N GLY A 259 10.96 14.57 -2.83
CA GLY A 259 11.10 13.19 -3.31
C GLY A 259 12.24 12.43 -2.64
N ASP A 260 13.39 13.07 -2.44
CA ASP A 260 14.56 12.44 -1.82
C ASP A 260 14.35 12.15 -0.33
N ALA A 261 13.89 13.16 0.42
CA ALA A 261 13.59 13.00 1.84
C ALA A 261 12.46 12.00 2.09
N ALA A 262 11.44 11.99 1.22
CA ALA A 262 10.33 11.05 1.29
C ALA A 262 10.78 9.60 1.03
N LEU A 263 11.67 9.39 0.05
CA LEU A 263 12.24 8.07 -0.23
C LEU A 263 13.11 7.59 0.94
N ALA A 264 13.97 8.45 1.47
CA ALA A 264 14.80 8.14 2.62
C ALA A 264 13.94 7.80 3.86
N TYR A 265 12.86 8.55 4.10
CA TYR A 265 11.88 8.30 5.16
C TYR A 265 11.18 6.93 4.99
N ALA A 266 10.69 6.63 3.80
CA ALA A 266 9.97 5.38 3.52
C ALA A 266 10.88 4.14 3.59
N ARG A 267 12.22 4.31 3.46
CA ARG A 267 13.23 3.25 3.57
C ARG A 267 13.84 3.12 4.94
N SER A 268 13.62 4.08 5.84
CA SER A 268 14.21 4.11 7.16
C SER A 268 13.83 2.89 8.00
N ARG A 269 14.83 2.21 8.57
CA ARG A 269 14.69 1.03 9.45
C ARG A 269 15.39 1.22 10.78
N HIS A 270 16.32 2.17 10.85
CA HIS A 270 17.11 2.52 12.02
C HIS A 270 16.85 3.99 12.38
N LEU A 271 15.55 4.33 12.54
CA LEU A 271 15.15 5.69 12.87
C LEU A 271 15.64 6.02 14.29
N GLU A 272 16.40 7.10 14.42
CA GLU A 272 16.77 7.68 15.70
C GLU A 272 15.96 8.96 15.91
N TYR A 273 15.49 9.21 17.11
CA TYR A 273 14.91 10.48 17.52
C TYR A 273 15.75 11.15 18.61
N LEU A 274 15.79 12.48 18.60
CA LEU A 274 16.48 13.25 19.62
C LEU A 274 15.57 13.40 20.83
N ASP A 275 15.92 12.74 21.93
CA ASP A 275 15.20 12.89 23.19
C ASP A 275 15.33 14.35 23.70
N PRO A 276 14.21 15.07 23.87
CA PRO A 276 14.22 16.48 24.28
C PRO A 276 14.80 16.69 25.68
N LYS A 277 14.76 15.67 26.56
CA LYS A 277 15.24 15.74 27.94
C LYS A 277 16.73 15.44 28.05
N THR A 278 17.16 14.31 27.50
CA THR A 278 18.53 13.82 27.62
C THR A 278 19.46 14.36 26.53
N LYS A 279 18.90 14.96 25.47
CA LYS A 279 19.65 15.45 24.29
C LYS A 279 20.46 14.34 23.60
N LYS A 280 20.07 13.10 23.79
CA LYS A 280 20.69 11.92 23.13
C LYS A 280 19.81 11.41 22.01
N TRP A 281 20.46 10.88 20.98
CA TRP A 281 19.78 10.15 19.91
C TRP A 281 19.44 8.74 20.41
N ILE A 282 18.17 8.39 20.31
CA ILE A 282 17.63 7.09 20.73
C ILE A 282 17.07 6.40 19.50
N GLU A 283 17.51 5.17 19.25
CA GLU A 283 17.01 4.36 18.13
C GLU A 283 15.62 3.80 18.44
N ASP A 284 14.72 3.89 17.45
CA ASP A 284 13.41 3.27 17.47
C ASP A 284 13.56 1.75 17.27
N GLN A 285 13.19 0.99 18.29
CA GLN A 285 13.31 -0.47 18.31
C GLN A 285 12.33 -1.19 17.38
N SER A 286 11.39 -0.48 16.74
CA SER A 286 10.40 -1.06 15.85
C SER A 286 10.97 -1.56 14.51
N ALA A 287 12.19 -1.18 14.15
CA ALA A 287 12.95 -1.66 12.99
C ALA A 287 12.10 -1.74 11.69
N ASP A 288 11.88 -2.95 11.16
CA ASP A 288 11.12 -3.17 9.92
C ASP A 288 9.62 -2.86 10.06
N LEU A 289 9.04 -3.14 11.22
CA LEU A 289 7.63 -2.82 11.51
C LEU A 289 7.42 -1.30 11.57
N GLY A 290 8.40 -0.56 12.10
CA GLY A 290 8.42 0.91 12.06
C GLY A 290 8.47 1.45 10.62
N ARG A 291 9.22 0.80 9.74
CA ARG A 291 9.25 1.13 8.31
C ARG A 291 7.87 0.95 7.68
N ILE A 292 7.18 -0.17 7.92
CA ILE A 292 5.83 -0.43 7.42
C ILE A 292 4.86 0.65 7.90
N SER A 293 4.92 1.04 9.18
CA SER A 293 4.11 2.13 9.73
C SER A 293 4.37 3.45 9.01
N ARG A 294 5.63 3.81 8.78
CA ARG A 294 6.02 5.02 8.04
C ARG A 294 5.54 5.00 6.59
N GLN A 295 5.63 3.87 5.90
CA GLN A 295 5.10 3.69 4.55
C GLN A 295 3.57 3.87 4.52
N THR A 296 2.87 3.36 5.53
CA THR A 296 1.42 3.52 5.67
C THR A 296 1.02 4.98 5.87
N ILE A 297 1.71 5.71 6.77
CA ILE A 297 1.51 7.15 6.99
C ILE A 297 1.76 7.92 5.70
N PHE A 298 2.88 7.62 5.02
CA PHE A 298 3.24 8.23 3.74
C PHE A 298 2.15 8.02 2.68
N MET A 299 1.64 6.78 2.52
CA MET A 299 0.60 6.47 1.53
C MET A 299 -0.69 7.25 1.78
N ARG A 300 -1.12 7.40 3.03
CA ARG A 300 -2.28 8.22 3.39
C ARG A 300 -2.09 9.67 2.97
N MET A 301 -0.97 10.27 3.35
CA MET A 301 -0.67 11.66 3.01
C MET A 301 -0.46 11.88 1.51
N MET A 302 0.12 10.90 0.81
CA MET A 302 0.25 10.90 -0.65
C MET A 302 -1.13 10.97 -1.32
N LEU A 303 -2.08 10.16 -0.86
CA LEU A 303 -3.44 10.14 -1.41
C LEU A 303 -4.18 11.45 -1.12
N ASP A 304 -4.03 12.04 0.07
CA ASP A 304 -4.59 13.36 0.40
C ASP A 304 -4.03 14.43 -0.53
N ARG A 305 -2.72 14.43 -0.76
CA ARG A 305 -2.06 15.37 -1.67
C ARG A 305 -2.48 15.17 -3.12
N ALA A 306 -2.55 13.91 -3.57
CA ALA A 306 -3.03 13.58 -4.91
C ALA A 306 -4.48 14.06 -5.11
N GLN A 307 -5.36 13.84 -4.13
CA GLN A 307 -6.73 14.34 -4.17
C GLN A 307 -6.78 15.88 -4.23
N ALA A 308 -6.03 16.56 -3.37
CA ALA A 308 -6.00 18.00 -3.34
C ALA A 308 -5.52 18.60 -4.67
N LYS A 309 -4.54 17.96 -5.31
CA LYS A 309 -3.92 18.47 -6.54
C LYS A 309 -4.65 18.03 -7.82
N PHE A 310 -5.09 16.77 -7.88
CA PHE A 310 -5.70 16.19 -9.08
C PHE A 310 -7.22 16.08 -9.00
N GLY A 311 -7.82 16.22 -7.81
CA GLY A 311 -9.28 16.17 -7.62
C GLY A 311 -10.06 17.24 -8.36
N SER A 312 -9.40 18.36 -8.73
CA SER A 312 -9.93 19.41 -9.61
C SER A 312 -9.78 19.09 -11.11
N MET A 313 -9.21 17.93 -11.47
CA MET A 313 -8.86 17.56 -12.87
C MET A 313 -7.94 18.58 -13.56
N ASP A 314 -6.94 19.10 -12.84
CA ASP A 314 -5.92 19.95 -13.45
C ASP A 314 -5.06 19.13 -14.42
N LEU A 315 -5.34 19.32 -15.71
CA LEU A 315 -4.65 18.61 -16.80
C LEU A 315 -3.14 18.87 -16.83
N LYS A 316 -2.69 20.05 -16.38
CA LYS A 316 -1.26 20.34 -16.30
C LYS A 316 -0.60 19.51 -15.21
N ALA A 317 -1.24 19.39 -14.06
CA ALA A 317 -0.74 18.57 -12.95
C ALA A 317 -0.74 17.08 -13.31
N ILE A 318 -1.80 16.57 -13.94
CA ILE A 318 -1.87 15.18 -14.44
C ILE A 318 -0.78 14.92 -15.48
N ASN A 319 -0.61 15.82 -16.44
CA ASN A 319 0.43 15.69 -17.46
C ASN A 319 1.84 15.73 -16.86
N SER A 320 2.09 16.58 -15.87
CA SER A 320 3.37 16.64 -15.16
C SER A 320 3.64 15.31 -14.42
N LEU A 321 2.64 14.74 -13.74
CA LEU A 321 2.74 13.45 -13.09
C LEU A 321 3.10 12.35 -14.09
N VAL A 322 2.33 12.22 -15.16
CA VAL A 322 2.56 11.18 -16.17
C VAL A 322 3.94 11.36 -16.83
N SER A 323 4.33 12.61 -17.16
CA SER A 323 5.61 12.89 -17.81
C SER A 323 6.82 12.58 -16.92
N SER A 324 6.71 12.78 -15.61
CA SER A 324 7.81 12.53 -14.66
C SER A 324 7.93 11.06 -14.23
N THR A 325 6.89 10.26 -14.43
CA THR A 325 6.82 8.92 -13.86
C THR A 325 6.67 7.79 -14.90
N ALA A 326 6.19 8.10 -16.12
CA ALA A 326 5.85 7.10 -17.14
C ALA A 326 7.00 6.11 -17.44
N ASP A 327 8.23 6.60 -17.53
CA ASP A 327 9.38 5.77 -17.89
C ASP A 327 9.86 4.85 -16.75
N ASN A 328 9.29 4.99 -15.55
CA ASN A 328 9.77 4.34 -14.33
C ASN A 328 8.67 3.66 -13.52
N LEU A 329 7.44 3.60 -14.07
CA LEU A 329 6.32 2.85 -13.54
C LEU A 329 6.10 1.59 -14.38
N THR A 330 5.67 0.51 -13.73
CA THR A 330 5.19 -0.67 -14.44
C THR A 330 3.76 -0.96 -13.98
N PHE A 331 2.87 -1.16 -14.93
CA PHE A 331 1.49 -1.59 -14.68
C PHE A 331 1.23 -2.95 -15.32
N ASP A 332 0.18 -3.62 -14.88
CA ASP A 332 -0.34 -4.74 -15.64
C ASP A 332 -0.95 -4.28 -16.98
N SER A 333 -1.00 -5.19 -17.95
CA SER A 333 -1.49 -4.91 -19.29
C SER A 333 -3.01 -4.64 -19.36
N LYS A 334 -3.78 -5.02 -18.33
CA LYS A 334 -5.23 -4.83 -18.26
C LYS A 334 -5.63 -3.47 -17.68
N LEU A 335 -4.75 -2.82 -16.89
CA LEU A 335 -5.04 -1.52 -16.27
C LEU A 335 -5.01 -0.40 -17.32
N SER A 336 -6.16 0.11 -17.71
CA SER A 336 -6.29 1.17 -18.70
C SER A 336 -6.34 2.57 -18.06
N ILE A 337 -6.08 3.61 -18.88
CA ILE A 337 -6.25 5.01 -18.44
C ILE A 337 -7.72 5.31 -18.08
N SER A 338 -8.68 4.67 -18.77
CA SER A 338 -10.11 4.82 -18.49
C SER A 338 -10.46 4.27 -17.09
N ASP A 339 -9.82 3.18 -16.66
CA ASP A 339 -10.01 2.61 -15.33
C ASP A 339 -9.49 3.55 -14.25
N LEU A 340 -8.29 4.11 -14.43
CA LEU A 340 -7.71 5.08 -13.51
C LEU A 340 -8.54 6.37 -13.43
N VAL A 341 -9.03 6.88 -14.57
CA VAL A 341 -9.90 8.07 -14.60
C VAL A 341 -11.25 7.79 -13.94
N SER A 342 -11.83 6.62 -14.17
CA SER A 342 -13.09 6.20 -13.55
C SER A 342 -12.93 6.03 -12.05
N LEU A 343 -11.83 5.45 -11.60
CA LEU A 343 -11.46 5.33 -10.20
C LEU A 343 -11.32 6.72 -9.55
N GLY A 344 -10.55 7.62 -10.18
CA GLY A 344 -10.39 9.00 -9.70
C GLY A 344 -11.73 9.76 -9.58
N LYS A 345 -12.65 9.57 -10.53
CA LYS A 345 -14.00 10.15 -10.46
C LYS A 345 -14.82 9.57 -9.32
N SER A 346 -14.77 8.25 -9.10
CA SER A 346 -15.51 7.56 -8.03
C SER A 346 -15.06 8.04 -6.65
N PHE A 347 -13.77 8.34 -6.49
CA PHE A 347 -13.18 8.78 -5.24
C PHE A 347 -13.05 10.31 -5.11
N LYS A 348 -13.76 11.08 -5.93
CA LYS A 348 -13.77 12.55 -5.78
C LYS A 348 -14.24 12.97 -4.38
N GLY A 349 -13.40 13.74 -3.67
CA GLY A 349 -13.64 14.19 -2.29
C GLY A 349 -13.34 13.16 -1.21
N PHE A 350 -12.76 12.01 -1.57
CA PHE A 350 -12.25 11.03 -0.62
C PHE A 350 -10.97 11.58 0.04
N SER A 351 -10.82 11.39 1.36
CA SER A 351 -9.61 11.79 2.10
C SER A 351 -8.77 10.57 2.48
N GLY A 352 -7.45 10.74 2.54
CA GLY A 352 -6.53 9.69 3.01
C GLY A 352 -6.83 9.21 4.43
N ASN A 353 -7.47 10.03 5.25
CA ASN A 353 -7.95 9.62 6.57
C ASN A 353 -9.07 8.57 6.52
N GLN A 354 -9.75 8.43 5.39
CA GLN A 354 -10.78 7.42 5.16
C GLN A 354 -10.20 6.08 4.69
N ILE A 355 -8.87 5.99 4.48
CA ILE A 355 -8.20 4.75 4.19
C ILE A 355 -8.07 3.95 5.49
N ALA A 356 -8.72 2.80 5.52
CA ALA A 356 -8.51 1.82 6.57
C ALA A 356 -7.18 1.10 6.31
N THR A 357 -6.32 1.08 7.31
CA THR A 357 -5.04 0.35 7.22
C THR A 357 -5.05 -0.77 8.24
N HIS A 358 -4.72 -1.95 7.78
CA HIS A 358 -4.75 -3.17 8.55
C HIS A 358 -3.32 -3.68 8.76
N ALA A 359 -2.94 -3.88 10.02
CA ALA A 359 -1.72 -4.58 10.35
C ALA A 359 -1.93 -6.07 10.18
N LEU A 360 -1.04 -6.75 9.47
CA LEU A 360 -1.04 -8.20 9.41
C LEU A 360 -0.44 -8.73 10.72
N PRO A 361 -1.20 -9.47 11.54
CA PRO A 361 -0.68 -10.04 12.78
C PRO A 361 0.42 -11.05 12.48
N VAL A 362 1.61 -10.79 12.99
CA VAL A 362 2.79 -11.64 12.80
C VAL A 362 3.55 -11.81 14.11
N TYR A 363 4.27 -12.91 14.24
CA TYR A 363 5.19 -13.15 15.36
C TYR A 363 6.59 -13.48 14.85
N ILE A 364 7.59 -13.21 15.68
CA ILE A 364 8.99 -13.52 15.36
C ILE A 364 9.23 -15.01 15.58
N ASP A 365 9.88 -15.65 14.61
CA ASP A 365 10.32 -17.05 14.67
C ASP A 365 11.75 -17.16 14.11
N MET A 366 12.36 -18.33 14.29
CA MET A 366 13.70 -18.61 13.82
C MET A 366 13.69 -19.84 12.92
N THR A 367 14.38 -19.76 11.80
CA THR A 367 14.63 -20.95 10.96
C THR A 367 15.57 -21.92 11.67
N ASN A 368 15.61 -23.18 11.23
CA ASN A 368 16.58 -24.17 11.73
C ASN A 368 18.05 -23.70 11.55
N GLY A 369 18.32 -22.79 10.60
CA GLY A 369 19.62 -22.17 10.39
C GLY A 369 19.88 -20.92 11.23
N GLY A 370 19.00 -20.56 12.18
CA GLY A 370 19.16 -19.43 13.09
C GLY A 370 18.85 -18.07 12.47
N ALA A 371 18.22 -18.01 11.29
CA ALA A 371 17.78 -16.74 10.71
C ALA A 371 16.44 -16.30 11.31
N SER A 372 16.36 -15.04 11.75
CA SER A 372 15.10 -14.43 12.21
C SER A 372 14.13 -14.23 11.04
N ILE A 373 12.90 -14.64 11.23
CA ILE A 373 11.80 -14.58 10.26
C ILE A 373 10.52 -14.11 10.96
N LEU A 374 9.52 -13.75 10.17
CA LEU A 374 8.17 -13.46 10.64
C LEU A 374 7.22 -14.56 10.17
N ARG A 375 6.32 -15.00 11.04
CA ARG A 375 5.22 -15.89 10.66
C ARG A 375 3.88 -15.21 10.92
N LEU A 376 2.92 -15.50 10.04
CA LEU A 376 1.54 -15.06 10.23
C LEU A 376 0.93 -15.73 11.46
N ASP A 377 0.33 -14.95 12.36
CA ASP A 377 -0.64 -15.47 13.31
C ASP A 377 -1.96 -15.70 12.53
N THR A 378 -2.17 -16.94 12.12
CA THR A 378 -3.30 -17.31 11.26
C THR A 378 -4.64 -17.02 11.91
N ALA A 379 -4.76 -17.22 13.23
CA ALA A 379 -6.02 -16.99 13.94
C ALA A 379 -6.36 -15.49 14.03
N ALA A 380 -5.40 -14.68 14.43
CA ALA A 380 -5.58 -13.23 14.54
C ALA A 380 -5.62 -12.54 13.16
N GLY A 381 -4.96 -13.12 12.14
CA GLY A 381 -4.89 -12.57 10.81
C GLY A 381 -6.12 -12.82 9.94
N GLU A 382 -6.97 -13.78 10.30
CA GLU A 382 -8.07 -14.24 9.46
C GLU A 382 -9.07 -13.11 9.11
N ASP A 383 -9.45 -12.31 10.10
CA ASP A 383 -10.40 -11.20 9.87
C ASP A 383 -9.80 -10.13 8.94
N VAL A 384 -8.49 -9.86 9.06
CA VAL A 384 -7.77 -8.95 8.16
C VAL A 384 -7.74 -9.52 6.75
N LEU A 385 -7.36 -10.79 6.58
CA LEU A 385 -7.28 -11.44 5.27
C LEU A 385 -8.66 -11.52 4.59
N ASN A 386 -9.73 -11.74 5.37
CA ASN A 386 -11.10 -11.80 4.86
C ASN A 386 -11.56 -10.48 4.23
N ILE A 387 -11.11 -9.33 4.74
CA ILE A 387 -11.36 -8.04 4.10
C ILE A 387 -10.89 -8.10 2.64
N PHE A 388 -9.66 -8.57 2.39
CA PHE A 388 -9.05 -8.60 1.06
C PHE A 388 -9.54 -9.76 0.18
N ARG A 389 -10.05 -10.82 0.78
CA ARG A 389 -10.76 -11.91 0.07
C ARG A 389 -12.18 -11.52 -0.33
N GLY A 390 -12.74 -10.44 0.27
CA GLY A 390 -14.13 -10.04 0.10
C GLY A 390 -15.12 -10.95 0.82
N ALA A 391 -14.66 -11.64 1.86
CA ALA A 391 -15.49 -12.47 2.71
C ALA A 391 -16.02 -11.64 3.91
N PRO A 392 -17.22 -11.92 4.42
CA PRO A 392 -17.71 -11.29 5.65
C PRO A 392 -16.75 -11.54 6.84
N ALA A 393 -16.68 -10.58 7.75
CA ALA A 393 -15.90 -10.73 8.98
C ALA A 393 -16.30 -12.00 9.74
N GLY A 394 -15.32 -12.73 10.26
CA GLY A 394 -15.52 -14.00 10.95
C GLY A 394 -15.81 -15.20 10.04
N THR A 395 -15.77 -15.04 8.71
CA THR A 395 -15.87 -16.15 7.76
C THR A 395 -14.55 -16.91 7.74
N VAL A 396 -14.61 -18.23 7.93
CA VAL A 396 -13.45 -19.11 7.76
C VAL A 396 -13.46 -19.67 6.35
N THR A 397 -12.37 -19.44 5.60
CA THR A 397 -12.19 -19.98 4.25
C THR A 397 -11.29 -21.20 4.28
N PRO A 398 -11.35 -22.10 3.27
CA PRO A 398 -10.41 -23.24 3.21
C PRO A 398 -8.94 -22.82 3.29
N GLY A 399 -8.56 -21.68 2.69
CA GLY A 399 -7.19 -21.16 2.70
C GLY A 399 -6.66 -20.79 4.10
N SER A 400 -7.55 -20.47 5.05
CA SER A 400 -7.20 -20.17 6.43
C SER A 400 -7.01 -21.43 7.29
N VAL A 401 -7.31 -22.62 6.77
CA VAL A 401 -7.17 -23.87 7.52
C VAL A 401 -5.82 -24.50 7.21
N VAL A 402 -4.84 -24.21 8.06
CA VAL A 402 -3.51 -24.84 8.01
C VAL A 402 -3.58 -26.14 8.81
N LEU A 403 -3.35 -27.29 8.14
CA LEU A 403 -3.49 -28.58 8.78
C LEU A 403 -2.43 -29.60 8.39
N SER A 404 -2.18 -30.54 9.30
CA SER A 404 -1.44 -31.77 9.04
C SER A 404 -2.41 -32.95 9.01
N VAL A 405 -2.31 -33.81 7.99
CA VAL A 405 -3.12 -35.04 7.87
C VAL A 405 -2.30 -36.24 8.30
N THR A 406 -2.73 -36.93 9.33
CA THR A 406 -2.10 -38.14 9.85
C THR A 406 -3.01 -39.34 9.59
N ASN A 407 -2.44 -40.44 9.13
CA ASN A 407 -3.19 -41.62 8.79
C ASN A 407 -3.13 -42.70 9.91
N ALA A 408 -4.28 -43.03 10.46
CA ALA A 408 -4.48 -44.11 11.42
C ALA A 408 -5.50 -45.15 10.92
N THR A 409 -5.74 -45.23 9.61
CA THR A 409 -6.67 -46.20 9.01
C THR A 409 -6.11 -47.61 8.92
N GLY A 410 -4.78 -47.78 9.01
CA GLY A 410 -4.05 -49.00 8.72
C GLY A 410 -3.68 -49.20 7.24
N ALA A 411 -4.29 -48.46 6.31
CA ALA A 411 -3.95 -48.48 4.87
C ALA A 411 -2.86 -47.44 4.58
N LYS A 412 -1.76 -47.81 3.92
CA LYS A 412 -0.63 -46.92 3.64
C LYS A 412 -0.99 -45.80 2.63
N GLY A 413 -0.39 -44.63 2.79
CA GLY A 413 -0.44 -43.53 1.86
C GLY A 413 -1.71 -42.64 1.90
N ARG A 414 -2.69 -42.98 2.73
CA ARG A 414 -3.95 -42.21 2.82
C ARG A 414 -3.76 -40.78 3.28
N ALA A 415 -2.75 -40.50 4.12
CA ALA A 415 -2.46 -39.13 4.52
C ALA A 415 -2.03 -38.23 3.34
N VAL A 416 -1.22 -38.77 2.43
CA VAL A 416 -0.77 -38.04 1.23
C VAL A 416 -1.93 -37.75 0.29
N GLU A 417 -2.76 -38.77 0.02
CA GLU A 417 -3.93 -38.67 -0.85
C GLU A 417 -4.92 -37.61 -0.34
N VAL A 418 -5.27 -37.67 0.96
CA VAL A 418 -6.25 -36.75 1.56
C VAL A 418 -5.68 -35.34 1.65
N ALA A 419 -4.39 -35.17 1.99
CA ALA A 419 -3.76 -33.85 1.98
C ALA A 419 -3.76 -33.23 0.57
N ALA A 420 -3.47 -34.02 -0.47
CA ALA A 420 -3.53 -33.55 -1.85
C ALA A 420 -4.95 -33.14 -2.25
N ARG A 421 -5.96 -33.92 -1.86
CA ARG A 421 -7.37 -33.61 -2.13
C ARG A 421 -7.80 -32.32 -1.41
N LEU A 422 -7.43 -32.12 -0.16
CA LEU A 422 -7.70 -30.89 0.60
C LEU A 422 -7.01 -29.69 -0.03
N LYS A 423 -5.75 -29.83 -0.50
CA LYS A 423 -5.07 -28.77 -1.26
C LYS A 423 -5.83 -28.33 -2.52
N GLN A 424 -6.36 -29.28 -3.30
CA GLN A 424 -7.17 -28.98 -4.48
C GLN A 424 -8.43 -28.17 -4.13
N LEU A 425 -8.94 -28.31 -2.91
CA LEU A 425 -10.09 -27.58 -2.38
C LEU A 425 -9.69 -26.25 -1.68
N GLY A 426 -8.43 -25.87 -1.78
CA GLY A 426 -7.92 -24.59 -1.26
C GLY A 426 -7.44 -24.64 0.21
N PHE A 427 -7.40 -25.81 0.86
CA PHE A 427 -6.84 -25.94 2.22
C PHE A 427 -5.30 -25.93 2.21
N THR A 428 -4.69 -25.38 3.23
CA THR A 428 -3.23 -25.49 3.44
C THR A 428 -2.91 -26.78 4.18
N ALA A 429 -2.93 -27.90 3.47
CA ALA A 429 -2.80 -29.24 4.04
C ALA A 429 -1.42 -29.85 3.78
N THR A 430 -0.82 -30.48 4.78
CA THR A 430 0.42 -31.26 4.69
C THR A 430 0.21 -32.70 5.13
N SER A 431 1.02 -33.64 4.62
CA SER A 431 0.98 -35.03 5.11
C SER A 431 1.84 -35.17 6.35
N GLY A 432 1.25 -35.62 7.44
CA GLY A 432 1.94 -36.03 8.68
C GLY A 432 2.36 -37.50 8.68
N GLY A 433 2.09 -38.23 7.60
CA GLY A 433 2.47 -39.62 7.45
C GLY A 433 1.52 -40.63 8.10
N ASP A 434 1.96 -41.88 8.14
CA ASP A 434 1.23 -43.01 8.72
C ASP A 434 1.66 -43.25 10.18
N ILE A 435 0.71 -43.47 11.09
CA ILE A 435 1.01 -43.85 12.47
C ILE A 435 0.69 -45.34 12.71
N SER A 436 1.48 -45.95 13.56
CA SER A 436 1.37 -47.39 13.82
C SER A 436 0.12 -47.79 14.61
N LYS A 437 -0.47 -46.85 15.35
CA LYS A 437 -1.70 -47.10 16.13
C LYS A 437 -2.91 -46.80 15.29
N SER A 438 -3.61 -47.81 14.81
CA SER A 438 -4.89 -47.65 14.11
C SER A 438 -6.01 -47.20 15.06
N GLN A 439 -6.94 -46.42 14.57
CA GLN A 439 -8.15 -46.00 15.29
C GLN A 439 -9.39 -46.06 14.38
N THR A 440 -10.56 -46.20 14.99
CA THR A 440 -11.83 -46.25 14.25
C THR A 440 -12.33 -44.85 13.89
N SER A 441 -12.41 -43.96 14.88
CA SER A 441 -12.96 -42.61 14.70
C SER A 441 -11.99 -41.70 13.93
N THR A 442 -12.52 -40.91 13.00
CA THR A 442 -11.78 -39.79 12.41
C THR A 442 -11.85 -38.60 13.38
N LEU A 443 -10.70 -38.08 13.76
CA LEU A 443 -10.56 -37.04 14.78
C LEU A 443 -9.86 -35.79 14.21
N ILE A 444 -10.40 -34.64 14.51
CA ILE A 444 -9.80 -33.33 14.22
C ILE A 444 -9.36 -32.72 15.55
N LYS A 445 -8.06 -32.60 15.75
CA LYS A 445 -7.49 -31.88 16.89
C LYS A 445 -7.19 -30.45 16.45
N TYR A 446 -7.42 -29.47 17.34
CA TYR A 446 -7.16 -28.08 17.04
C TYR A 446 -6.55 -27.33 18.24
N LEU A 447 -5.68 -26.38 17.94
CA LEU A 447 -5.17 -25.44 18.94
C LEU A 447 -6.32 -24.50 19.37
N PRO A 448 -6.52 -24.19 20.66
CA PRO A 448 -7.50 -23.21 21.10
C PRO A 448 -7.41 -21.89 20.30
N GLY A 449 -8.54 -21.38 19.81
CA GLY A 449 -8.64 -20.26 18.88
C GLY A 449 -8.85 -20.68 17.41
N PHE A 450 -8.75 -21.98 17.09
CA PHE A 450 -8.96 -22.54 15.75
C PHE A 450 -10.23 -23.39 15.63
N GLU A 451 -11.21 -23.16 16.50
CA GLU A 451 -12.48 -23.92 16.54
C GLU A 451 -13.25 -23.83 15.23
N LYS A 452 -13.32 -22.61 14.64
CA LYS A 452 -14.03 -22.37 13.38
C LYS A 452 -13.35 -23.07 12.20
N GLN A 453 -12.02 -23.11 12.19
CA GLN A 453 -11.21 -23.81 11.19
C GLN A 453 -11.43 -25.33 11.29
N ALA A 454 -11.41 -25.87 12.50
CA ALA A 454 -11.70 -27.28 12.75
C ALA A 454 -13.15 -27.64 12.34
N ASP A 455 -14.12 -26.75 12.59
CA ASP A 455 -15.51 -26.96 12.17
C ASP A 455 -15.67 -26.92 10.64
N LEU A 456 -15.00 -26.00 9.95
CA LEU A 456 -15.00 -25.98 8.48
C LEU A 456 -14.43 -27.30 7.94
N LEU A 457 -13.30 -27.77 8.47
CA LEU A 457 -12.72 -29.03 8.07
C LEU A 457 -13.68 -30.20 8.35
N ARG A 458 -14.32 -30.23 9.54
CA ARG A 458 -15.32 -31.25 9.89
C ARG A 458 -16.46 -31.27 8.86
N ARG A 459 -16.98 -30.12 8.48
CA ARG A 459 -18.04 -30.00 7.46
C ARG A 459 -17.57 -30.45 6.08
N GLN A 460 -16.31 -30.20 5.73
CA GLN A 460 -15.68 -30.69 4.50
C GLN A 460 -15.57 -32.22 4.45
N LEU A 461 -15.52 -32.86 5.63
CA LEU A 461 -15.51 -34.32 5.79
C LEU A 461 -16.91 -34.91 6.00
N GLY A 462 -17.98 -34.17 5.70
CA GLY A 462 -19.37 -34.64 5.85
C GLY A 462 -19.93 -34.52 7.26
N GLY A 463 -19.26 -33.80 8.16
CA GLY A 463 -19.78 -33.48 9.50
C GLY A 463 -19.61 -34.58 10.57
N THR A 464 -19.08 -35.74 10.22
CA THR A 464 -19.02 -36.94 11.12
C THR A 464 -17.76 -37.04 11.96
N ALA A 465 -16.70 -36.28 11.62
CA ALA A 465 -15.45 -36.29 12.38
C ALA A 465 -15.63 -35.64 13.77
N GLU A 466 -15.03 -36.21 14.78
CA GLU A 466 -14.96 -35.64 16.13
C GLU A 466 -13.98 -34.46 16.13
N ILE A 467 -14.25 -33.38 16.90
CA ILE A 467 -13.34 -32.26 17.09
C ILE A 467 -12.92 -32.14 18.55
N GLN A 468 -11.63 -31.92 18.79
CA GLN A 468 -11.05 -31.85 20.13
C GLN A 468 -9.98 -30.77 20.22
N ALA A 469 -10.10 -29.90 21.24
CA ALA A 469 -9.06 -28.92 21.54
C ALA A 469 -7.80 -29.61 22.09
N ASP A 470 -6.63 -29.21 21.60
CA ASP A 470 -5.34 -29.76 22.01
C ASP A 470 -4.29 -28.64 22.10
N LYS A 471 -3.96 -28.22 23.33
CA LYS A 471 -2.99 -27.16 23.61
C LYS A 471 -1.54 -27.54 23.29
N THR A 472 -1.26 -28.79 22.97
CA THR A 472 0.09 -29.30 22.68
C THR A 472 0.45 -29.21 21.20
N LEU A 473 -0.50 -28.83 20.34
CA LEU A 473 -0.28 -28.65 18.91
C LEU A 473 0.66 -27.47 18.66
N LYS A 474 1.41 -27.57 17.55
CA LYS A 474 2.29 -26.49 17.12
C LYS A 474 1.49 -25.44 16.32
N SER A 475 1.83 -24.18 16.46
CA SER A 475 1.25 -23.08 15.67
C SER A 475 1.48 -23.22 14.17
N SER A 476 2.53 -23.93 13.73
CA SER A 476 2.78 -24.25 12.32
C SER A 476 1.79 -25.27 11.71
N ALA A 477 1.05 -26.03 12.54
CA ALA A 477 -0.03 -26.91 12.12
C ALA A 477 -1.11 -26.89 13.22
N PRO A 478 -1.87 -25.81 13.33
CA PRO A 478 -2.84 -25.59 14.41
C PRO A 478 -4.04 -26.54 14.34
N VAL A 479 -4.22 -27.22 13.22
CA VAL A 479 -5.23 -28.26 13.04
C VAL A 479 -4.56 -29.55 12.60
N VAL A 480 -4.92 -30.66 13.22
CA VAL A 480 -4.45 -32.00 12.86
C VAL A 480 -5.64 -32.90 12.58
N LEU A 481 -5.71 -33.41 11.35
CA LEU A 481 -6.68 -34.42 10.95
C LEU A 481 -6.07 -35.80 11.12
N ILE A 482 -6.65 -36.63 11.96
CA ILE A 482 -6.27 -38.03 12.16
C ILE A 482 -7.34 -38.89 11.49
N LEU A 483 -6.98 -39.55 10.40
CA LEU A 483 -7.87 -40.42 9.66
C LEU A 483 -8.07 -41.74 10.40
N GLY A 484 -9.29 -42.04 10.79
CA GLY A 484 -9.69 -43.33 11.31
C GLY A 484 -10.28 -44.22 10.21
N SER A 485 -10.57 -45.50 10.54
CA SER A 485 -11.22 -46.41 9.59
C SER A 485 -12.64 -45.99 9.21
N SER A 486 -13.28 -45.11 10.00
CA SER A 486 -14.58 -44.49 9.69
C SER A 486 -14.49 -43.35 8.65
N PHE A 487 -13.29 -42.99 8.17
CA PHE A 487 -13.14 -41.94 7.19
C PHE A 487 -13.78 -42.32 5.85
N THR A 488 -14.76 -41.55 5.41
CA THR A 488 -15.54 -41.80 4.19
C THR A 488 -15.04 -41.04 2.97
N GLY A 489 -14.36 -39.89 3.17
CA GLY A 489 -13.84 -39.07 2.07
C GLY A 489 -13.86 -37.57 2.36
N VAL A 490 -13.44 -36.80 1.35
CA VAL A 490 -13.46 -35.34 1.35
C VAL A 490 -14.50 -34.89 0.30
N LEU A 491 -15.52 -34.16 0.73
CA LEU A 491 -16.57 -33.63 -0.13
C LEU A 491 -16.03 -32.54 -1.05
N ALA A 492 -16.69 -32.28 -2.18
CA ALA A 492 -16.37 -31.15 -3.04
C ALA A 492 -16.73 -29.81 -2.38
N GLU A 493 -17.85 -29.78 -1.64
CA GLU A 493 -18.32 -28.62 -0.88
C GLU A 493 -18.61 -29.04 0.57
N PRO A 494 -18.37 -28.17 1.56
CA PRO A 494 -18.65 -28.50 2.95
C PRO A 494 -20.17 -28.54 3.20
N VAL A 495 -20.61 -29.43 4.07
CA VAL A 495 -22.01 -29.41 4.51
C VAL A 495 -22.33 -28.10 5.22
N PRO A 496 -23.58 -27.58 5.11
CA PRO A 496 -23.97 -26.36 5.77
C PRO A 496 -23.68 -26.39 7.28
N ALA A 497 -23.36 -25.23 7.85
CA ALA A 497 -23.26 -25.11 9.31
C ALA A 497 -24.66 -25.36 9.91
N SER A 498 -24.77 -26.39 10.76
CA SER A 498 -26.00 -26.58 11.53
C SER A 498 -26.15 -25.42 12.51
N SER A 499 -27.28 -24.71 12.48
CA SER A 499 -27.64 -23.70 13.49
C SER A 499 -27.96 -24.42 14.80
N THR A 500 -26.94 -24.84 15.51
CA THR A 500 -27.07 -25.35 16.88
C THR A 500 -27.12 -24.15 17.79
N THR A 501 -28.33 -23.78 18.22
CA THR A 501 -28.57 -22.84 19.32
C THR A 501 -27.92 -23.41 20.57
N THR A 502 -26.70 -23.04 20.86
CA THR A 502 -26.07 -23.35 22.13
C THR A 502 -26.64 -22.39 23.17
N THR A 503 -27.57 -22.89 23.96
CA THR A 503 -28.04 -22.24 25.20
C THR A 503 -26.88 -22.28 26.17
N THR A 504 -26.06 -21.24 26.20
CA THR A 504 -25.08 -21.04 27.27
C THR A 504 -25.69 -20.12 28.31
N GLY A 505 -25.88 -20.68 29.50
CA GLY A 505 -26.26 -19.92 30.69
C GLY A 505 -25.23 -18.83 31.00
N ALA A 506 -25.76 -17.67 31.26
CA ALA A 506 -25.02 -16.50 31.68
C ALA A 506 -24.41 -16.67 33.07
N SER A 507 -23.18 -16.23 33.25
CA SER A 507 -22.78 -15.52 34.48
C SER A 507 -21.53 -14.69 34.21
N GLY A 508 -21.67 -13.48 34.23
CA GLY A 508 -21.19 -12.28 34.82
C GLY A 508 -19.68 -12.12 35.03
N SER A 509 -19.13 -11.08 34.56
CA SER A 509 -18.59 -9.96 35.35
C SER A 509 -17.59 -9.18 34.54
N SER A 510 -17.96 -7.97 34.25
CA SER A 510 -17.08 -6.88 33.80
C SER A 510 -16.08 -6.53 34.90
N THR A 511 -14.80 -6.37 34.55
CA THR A 511 -13.94 -5.40 35.24
C THR A 511 -12.92 -4.81 34.28
N SER A 512 -13.10 -3.53 34.09
CA SER A 512 -12.14 -2.58 33.55
C SER A 512 -10.94 -2.45 34.49
N SER A 513 -9.72 -2.44 33.99
CA SER A 513 -8.63 -1.70 34.66
C SER A 513 -7.51 -1.37 33.68
N THR A 514 -7.30 -0.09 33.68
CA THR A 514 -6.22 0.74 33.13
C THR A 514 -4.88 0.44 33.81
N THR A 515 -3.80 0.74 33.11
CA THR A 515 -2.41 1.04 33.48
C THR A 515 -1.36 0.06 32.95
N GLY A 516 -0.44 0.63 32.09
CA GLY A 516 0.78 -0.02 31.63
C GLY A 516 1.80 -0.24 32.76
N PRO A 517 2.90 -0.89 32.57
CA PRO A 517 4.01 -0.47 31.71
C PRO A 517 4.72 -1.64 31.00
N VAL A 518 5.59 -1.26 30.06
CA VAL A 518 6.70 -2.03 29.45
C VAL A 518 6.73 -3.52 29.75
N THR A 519 6.37 -4.32 28.77
CA THR A 519 6.46 -5.77 28.88
C THR A 519 7.41 -6.32 27.81
N THR A 520 8.40 -7.07 28.27
CA THR A 520 9.23 -7.96 27.46
C THR A 520 8.34 -8.95 26.74
N VAL A 521 8.35 -8.92 25.42
CA VAL A 521 7.51 -9.75 24.54
C VAL A 521 7.93 -11.21 24.68
N LYS A 522 7.00 -12.07 25.11
CA LYS A 522 7.15 -13.54 25.09
C LYS A 522 6.88 -14.06 23.66
N PRO A 523 7.52 -15.17 23.23
CA PRO A 523 7.18 -15.82 21.98
C PRO A 523 5.70 -16.20 21.94
N GLY A 524 4.95 -15.68 20.94
CA GLY A 524 3.52 -15.92 20.75
C GLY A 524 2.60 -14.73 21.07
N GLU A 525 3.12 -13.59 21.46
CA GLU A 525 2.32 -12.39 21.74
C GLU A 525 2.22 -11.51 20.49
N VAL A 526 0.99 -11.15 20.12
CA VAL A 526 0.71 -10.27 18.97
C VAL A 526 1.30 -8.88 19.26
N THR A 527 2.31 -8.50 18.51
CA THR A 527 2.96 -7.20 18.68
C THR A 527 2.11 -6.14 17.98
N GLU A 528 1.34 -5.38 18.74
CA GLU A 528 0.86 -4.09 18.26
C GLU A 528 2.07 -3.22 17.88
N LEU A 529 2.01 -2.56 16.73
CA LEU A 529 3.10 -1.70 16.22
C LEU A 529 3.31 -0.49 17.15
N VAL A 530 4.04 -0.69 18.23
CA VAL A 530 4.39 0.37 19.20
C VAL A 530 5.80 0.86 18.90
N GLY A 531 5.92 1.69 17.86
CA GLY A 531 7.15 2.44 17.57
C GLY A 531 6.89 3.94 17.60
N VAL A 532 7.95 4.74 17.55
CA VAL A 532 7.82 6.18 17.32
C VAL A 532 7.12 6.42 15.99
N GLN A 533 5.87 6.89 16.05
CA GLN A 533 5.08 7.21 14.85
C GLN A 533 5.52 8.56 14.25
N ALA A 534 6.81 8.66 13.90
CA ALA A 534 7.34 9.82 13.21
C ALA A 534 6.56 10.03 11.89
N GLY A 535 6.08 11.23 11.67
CA GLY A 535 5.25 11.57 10.51
C GLY A 535 3.75 11.65 10.78
N LYS A 536 3.25 11.09 11.89
CA LYS A 536 1.84 11.16 12.28
C LYS A 536 1.57 12.42 13.11
N ALA A 537 0.66 13.27 12.64
CA ALA A 537 0.24 14.45 13.37
C ALA A 537 -0.62 14.07 14.61
N PRO A 538 -0.49 14.81 15.73
CA PRO A 538 -1.41 14.70 16.84
C PRO A 538 -2.86 15.03 16.44
N GLU A 539 -3.81 14.61 17.27
CA GLU A 539 -5.21 14.92 17.04
C GLU A 539 -5.43 16.45 16.98
N GLY A 540 -6.17 16.90 15.96
CA GLY A 540 -6.40 18.32 15.71
C GLY A 540 -5.33 19.07 14.94
N VAL A 541 -4.16 18.45 14.66
CA VAL A 541 -3.10 19.05 13.86
C VAL A 541 -3.20 18.53 12.42
N VAL A 542 -3.35 19.45 11.46
CA VAL A 542 -3.37 19.13 10.02
C VAL A 542 -2.18 19.80 9.35
N CYS A 543 -1.25 18.99 8.86
CA CYS A 543 -0.15 19.47 8.02
C CYS A 543 -0.66 19.66 6.57
N LYS A 544 -0.40 20.85 5.99
CA LYS A 544 -0.85 21.25 4.65
C LYS A 544 0.32 21.37 3.67
#